data_ebe16041d705b0ff91ed3c518f6e4379
#
_entry.id   ebe16041d705b0ff91ed3c518f6e4379
#
_cell.length_a   1.000
_cell.length_b   1.000
_cell.length_c   1.000
_cell.angle_alpha   90.00
_cell.angle_beta   90.00
_cell.angle_gamma   90.00
#
_symmetry.space_group_name_H-M   'P 1'
#
loop_
_entity.id
_entity.type
_entity.pdbx_description
1 polymer ?
#
loop_
_entity_poly.entity_id
_entity_poly.type
_entity_poly.pdbx_seq_one_letter_code
_entity_poly.pdbx_strand_id
1 'polypeptide(L)'
;MQIALWRLVNLEIKTIKGYLAKNPVAICAFLGWNDAGETASNVVDHLIEVWDATEIGSLDPDNYYDYQVARPRVRLTDDGNRVIDWPTTKIFLAEPPGSPNPILLVQGIEPNMKWRSYVAELLDIFDDYETSLVISCGALLADAPHTRPVPVTTVASTPELSDILDFEPSAYEGPTGIIGVIQDGATDRDIASISLWAAIPHYVSSPPNPKGTLALISKLEDLLDISIPLDDLVDESRAWQDGVDELAAEDEEISEYVTRLESTVDASDLPEASGEAIAREFERYLKRRTRD
;
A
#
# COMPACT_ATOMS: atom_id res chain seq x y z
N MET A 1 27.75 -10.36 -17.28
CA MET A 1 26.88 -10.34 -18.47
C MET A 1 25.42 -10.01 -18.08
N GLN A 2 24.93 -10.50 -16.95
CA GLN A 2 23.57 -10.18 -16.41
C GLN A 2 23.36 -8.69 -16.07
N ILE A 3 24.32 -8.06 -15.39
CA ILE A 3 24.25 -6.62 -15.03
C ILE A 3 24.13 -5.71 -16.28
N ALA A 4 24.75 -6.10 -17.40
CA ALA A 4 24.67 -5.33 -18.64
C ALA A 4 23.30 -5.50 -19.34
N LEU A 5 22.67 -6.67 -19.23
CA LEU A 5 21.32 -6.90 -19.76
C LEU A 5 20.27 -6.15 -18.92
N TRP A 6 20.41 -6.14 -17.59
CA TRP A 6 19.52 -5.38 -16.69
C TRP A 6 19.57 -3.87 -17.01
N ARG A 7 20.78 -3.31 -17.22
CA ARG A 7 20.94 -1.92 -17.65
C ARG A 7 20.33 -1.61 -19.02
N LEU A 8 20.37 -2.54 -19.98
CA LEU A 8 19.79 -2.34 -21.31
C LEU A 8 18.25 -2.41 -21.28
N VAL A 9 17.69 -3.30 -20.47
CA VAL A 9 16.22 -3.43 -20.30
C VAL A 9 15.64 -2.22 -19.57
N ASN A 10 16.33 -1.70 -18.55
CA ASN A 10 15.86 -0.56 -17.76
C ASN A 10 16.04 0.81 -18.42
N LEU A 11 16.84 0.93 -19.50
CA LEU A 11 16.95 2.16 -20.29
C LEU A 11 15.64 2.54 -21.01
N GLU A 12 14.73 1.60 -21.22
CA GLU A 12 13.43 1.82 -21.87
C GLU A 12 12.29 2.10 -20.87
N ILE A 13 12.45 1.69 -19.59
CA ILE A 13 11.42 1.84 -18.55
C ILE A 13 11.77 3.05 -17.68
N LYS A 14 11.09 4.18 -17.89
CA LYS A 14 11.31 5.42 -17.15
C LYS A 14 10.15 5.78 -16.22
N THR A 15 9.13 4.94 -16.13
CA THR A 15 7.93 5.17 -15.32
C THR A 15 7.39 3.85 -14.81
N ILE A 16 6.61 3.87 -13.74
CA ILE A 16 5.91 2.68 -13.23
C ILE A 16 4.95 2.11 -14.28
N LYS A 17 4.28 2.98 -15.03
CA LYS A 17 3.47 2.58 -16.19
C LYS A 17 4.26 1.74 -17.21
N GLY A 18 5.55 2.02 -17.41
CA GLY A 18 6.41 1.23 -18.26
C GLY A 18 6.63 -0.21 -17.75
N TYR A 19 6.70 -0.41 -16.43
CA TYR A 19 6.74 -1.75 -15.86
C TYR A 19 5.42 -2.48 -16.10
N LEU A 20 4.28 -1.86 -15.75
CA LEU A 20 2.95 -2.43 -15.95
C LEU A 20 2.67 -2.73 -17.44
N ALA A 21 3.15 -1.90 -18.36
CA ALA A 21 2.98 -2.11 -19.81
C ALA A 21 3.75 -3.33 -20.32
N LYS A 22 4.81 -3.74 -19.62
CA LYS A 22 5.66 -4.85 -20.01
C LYS A 22 5.13 -6.18 -19.48
N ASN A 23 4.87 -6.28 -18.18
CA ASN A 23 4.52 -7.52 -17.49
C ASN A 23 3.57 -7.20 -16.30
N PRO A 24 2.97 -8.22 -15.66
CA PRO A 24 2.22 -8.04 -14.42
C PRO A 24 2.99 -7.28 -13.33
N VAL A 25 2.24 -6.57 -12.49
CA VAL A 25 2.72 -5.89 -11.29
C VAL A 25 2.07 -6.56 -10.08
N ALA A 26 2.78 -6.69 -8.97
CA ALA A 26 2.22 -7.16 -7.71
C ALA A 26 2.01 -5.98 -6.75
N ILE A 27 0.84 -5.93 -6.08
CA ILE A 27 0.54 -4.99 -4.99
C ILE A 27 0.34 -5.80 -3.73
N CYS A 28 1.10 -5.48 -2.69
CA CYS A 28 1.15 -6.26 -1.44
C CYS A 28 0.82 -5.39 -0.23
N ALA A 29 0.04 -5.92 0.71
CA ALA A 29 -0.10 -5.36 2.06
C ALA A 29 -0.26 -6.46 3.10
N PHE A 30 0.20 -6.17 4.32
CA PHE A 30 0.23 -7.14 5.40
C PHE A 30 -0.24 -6.49 6.71
N LEU A 31 -1.31 -7.04 7.29
CA LEU A 31 -1.72 -6.72 8.66
C LEU A 31 -0.58 -6.96 9.64
N GLY A 32 -0.33 -6.01 10.52
CA GLY A 32 0.67 -6.13 11.56
C GLY A 32 1.48 -4.85 11.77
N TRP A 33 2.79 -5.01 12.00
CA TRP A 33 3.65 -3.89 12.37
C TRP A 33 3.78 -2.80 11.30
N ASN A 34 3.59 -3.16 10.02
CA ASN A 34 3.68 -2.25 8.88
C ASN A 34 2.33 -1.59 8.51
N ASP A 35 1.29 -1.71 9.34
CA ASP A 35 -0.07 -1.36 8.96
C ASP A 35 -0.82 -0.59 10.04
N ALA A 36 -0.37 0.63 10.32
CA ALA A 36 -1.04 1.52 11.27
C ALA A 36 -2.48 1.79 10.82
N GLY A 37 -3.45 1.54 11.72
CA GLY A 37 -4.87 1.73 11.47
C GLY A 37 -5.46 0.83 10.38
N GLU A 38 -4.85 -0.32 10.10
CA GLU A 38 -5.25 -1.24 9.02
C GLU A 38 -5.35 -0.54 7.64
N THR A 39 -4.58 0.53 7.50
CA THR A 39 -4.63 1.42 6.34
C THR A 39 -4.21 0.73 5.04
N ALA A 40 -3.09 0.01 5.09
CA ALA A 40 -2.50 -0.60 3.91
C ALA A 40 -3.21 -1.91 3.54
N SER A 41 -3.60 -2.73 4.51
CA SER A 41 -4.39 -3.96 4.24
C SER A 41 -5.73 -3.62 3.61
N ASN A 42 -6.41 -2.58 4.09
CA ASN A 42 -7.67 -2.11 3.51
C ASN A 42 -7.52 -1.62 2.06
N VAL A 43 -6.33 -1.19 1.62
CA VAL A 43 -6.08 -0.91 0.20
C VAL A 43 -6.26 -2.18 -0.63
N VAL A 44 -5.59 -3.27 -0.23
CA VAL A 44 -5.65 -4.52 -0.99
C VAL A 44 -7.04 -5.15 -0.92
N ASP A 45 -7.73 -5.05 0.24
CA ASP A 45 -9.11 -5.51 0.39
C ASP A 45 -10.04 -4.78 -0.58
N HIS A 46 -9.93 -3.44 -0.64
CA HIS A 46 -10.69 -2.61 -1.57
C HIS A 46 -10.40 -2.98 -3.04
N LEU A 47 -9.12 -3.16 -3.41
CA LEU A 47 -8.75 -3.53 -4.78
C LEU A 47 -9.28 -4.92 -5.17
N ILE A 48 -9.30 -5.89 -4.23
CA ILE A 48 -9.88 -7.21 -4.46
C ILE A 48 -11.37 -7.08 -4.79
N GLU A 49 -12.10 -6.24 -4.05
CA GLU A 49 -13.53 -6.05 -4.23
C GLU A 49 -13.86 -5.31 -5.53
N VAL A 50 -13.28 -4.11 -5.75
CA VAL A 50 -13.65 -3.26 -6.89
C VAL A 50 -13.15 -3.80 -8.24
N TRP A 51 -12.16 -4.69 -8.24
CA TRP A 51 -11.66 -5.34 -9.45
C TRP A 51 -12.16 -6.78 -9.62
N ASP A 52 -13.05 -7.26 -8.74
CA ASP A 52 -13.57 -8.64 -8.73
C ASP A 52 -12.45 -9.67 -8.86
N ALA A 53 -11.40 -9.50 -8.05
CA ALA A 53 -10.18 -10.27 -8.15
C ALA A 53 -10.40 -11.73 -7.76
N THR A 54 -9.82 -12.65 -8.52
CA THR A 54 -9.96 -14.10 -8.28
C THR A 54 -8.81 -14.62 -7.43
N GLU A 55 -9.10 -15.31 -6.33
CA GLU A 55 -8.08 -16.01 -5.52
C GLU A 55 -7.44 -17.14 -6.35
N ILE A 56 -6.12 -17.08 -6.53
CA ILE A 56 -5.35 -18.04 -7.32
C ILE A 56 -4.47 -18.95 -6.46
N GLY A 57 -4.26 -18.60 -5.19
CA GLY A 57 -3.48 -19.41 -4.26
C GLY A 57 -3.32 -18.79 -2.89
N SER A 58 -2.68 -19.53 -2.00
CA SER A 58 -2.32 -19.08 -0.67
C SER A 58 -1.06 -19.81 -0.19
N LEU A 59 -0.29 -19.15 0.71
CA LEU A 59 0.83 -19.79 1.37
C LEU A 59 0.33 -20.67 2.52
N ASP A 60 1.02 -21.81 2.74
CA ASP A 60 0.65 -22.72 3.83
C ASP A 60 0.88 -22.05 5.21
N PRO A 61 -0.17 -21.78 5.99
CA PRO A 61 -0.06 -21.07 7.24
C PRO A 61 0.77 -21.82 8.30
N ASP A 62 0.80 -23.14 8.29
CA ASP A 62 1.53 -23.96 9.26
C ASP A 62 3.06 -23.72 9.21
N ASN A 63 3.55 -23.18 8.09
CA ASN A 63 4.95 -22.90 7.92
C ASN A 63 5.40 -21.55 8.50
N TYR A 64 4.48 -20.57 8.62
CA TYR A 64 4.85 -19.17 8.80
C TYR A 64 4.19 -18.46 9.98
N TYR A 65 3.15 -19.06 10.56
CA TYR A 65 2.41 -18.44 11.65
C TYR A 65 2.50 -19.23 12.95
N ASP A 66 2.78 -18.53 14.05
CA ASP A 66 2.58 -19.03 15.40
C ASP A 66 1.13 -18.77 15.80
N TYR A 67 0.33 -19.82 15.89
CA TYR A 67 -1.08 -19.69 16.24
C TYR A 67 -1.35 -19.24 17.68
N GLN A 68 -0.35 -19.10 18.54
CA GLN A 68 -0.46 -18.44 19.82
C GLN A 68 -0.41 -16.91 19.67
N VAL A 69 0.25 -16.40 18.64
CA VAL A 69 0.38 -14.98 18.30
C VAL A 69 -0.70 -14.58 17.31
N ALA A 70 -0.73 -15.22 16.14
CA ALA A 70 -1.75 -15.02 15.10
C ALA A 70 -2.83 -16.11 15.25
N ARG A 71 -3.78 -15.89 16.15
CA ARG A 71 -4.80 -16.91 16.47
C ARG A 71 -5.80 -17.09 15.33
N PRO A 72 -6.08 -18.36 14.92
CA PRO A 72 -7.22 -18.66 14.07
C PRO A 72 -8.54 -18.19 14.71
N ARG A 73 -9.46 -17.72 13.89
CA ARG A 73 -10.77 -17.22 14.33
C ARG A 73 -11.86 -18.19 13.94
N VAL A 74 -12.87 -18.33 14.83
CA VAL A 74 -14.07 -19.10 14.52
C VAL A 74 -15.15 -18.14 14.08
N ARG A 75 -15.77 -18.45 12.95
CA ARG A 75 -17.00 -17.78 12.50
C ARG A 75 -18.12 -18.79 12.20
N LEU A 76 -19.33 -18.31 12.15
CA LEU A 76 -20.48 -19.07 11.65
C LEU A 76 -20.77 -18.63 10.22
N THR A 77 -21.02 -19.60 9.36
CA THR A 77 -21.55 -19.35 8.01
C THR A 77 -23.03 -18.98 8.08
N ASP A 78 -23.60 -18.48 7.00
CA ASP A 78 -25.03 -18.16 6.90
C ASP A 78 -25.92 -19.38 7.15
N ASP A 79 -25.43 -20.59 6.84
CA ASP A 79 -26.09 -21.86 7.12
C ASP A 79 -25.92 -22.34 8.58
N GLY A 80 -25.26 -21.54 9.45
CA GLY A 80 -25.01 -21.87 10.83
C GLY A 80 -23.88 -22.86 11.10
N ASN A 81 -23.08 -23.22 10.07
CA ASN A 81 -21.94 -24.10 10.24
C ASN A 81 -20.75 -23.32 10.83
N ARG A 82 -19.98 -24.02 11.68
CA ARG A 82 -18.77 -23.46 12.28
C ARG A 82 -17.57 -23.67 11.35
N VAL A 83 -16.87 -22.58 11.02
CA VAL A 83 -15.65 -22.58 10.20
C VAL A 83 -14.52 -21.94 10.99
N ILE A 84 -13.30 -22.38 10.77
CA ILE A 84 -12.07 -21.78 11.33
C ILE A 84 -11.35 -21.05 10.20
N ASP A 85 -11.17 -19.75 10.35
CA ASP A 85 -10.36 -18.94 9.47
C ASP A 85 -8.94 -18.91 10.02
N TRP A 86 -8.01 -19.45 9.25
CA TRP A 86 -6.60 -19.50 9.59
C TRP A 86 -5.88 -18.25 9.13
N PRO A 87 -4.91 -17.73 9.92
CA PRO A 87 -4.05 -16.68 9.43
C PRO A 87 -3.28 -17.20 8.21
N THR A 88 -3.31 -16.45 7.12
CA THR A 88 -2.61 -16.87 5.89
C THR A 88 -2.28 -15.67 5.03
N THR A 89 -1.50 -15.91 3.98
CA THR A 89 -1.32 -14.97 2.87
C THR A 89 -1.99 -15.54 1.65
N LYS A 90 -2.89 -14.76 1.05
CA LYS A 90 -3.64 -15.09 -0.15
C LYS A 90 -3.12 -14.28 -1.32
N ILE A 91 -3.16 -14.88 -2.49
CA ILE A 91 -2.78 -14.26 -3.74
C ILE A 91 -4.00 -14.25 -4.66
N PHE A 92 -4.28 -13.07 -5.22
CA PHE A 92 -5.36 -12.86 -6.15
C PHE A 92 -4.84 -12.32 -7.47
N LEU A 93 -5.56 -12.63 -8.54
CA LEU A 93 -5.33 -12.07 -9.87
C LEU A 93 -6.48 -11.13 -10.22
N ALA A 94 -6.17 -9.91 -10.57
CA ALA A 94 -7.11 -8.90 -11.03
C ALA A 94 -6.80 -8.47 -12.47
N GLU A 95 -7.83 -8.15 -13.24
CA GLU A 95 -7.73 -7.58 -14.58
C GLU A 95 -8.42 -6.21 -14.63
N PRO A 96 -7.80 -5.16 -14.01
CA PRO A 96 -8.46 -3.88 -13.87
C PRO A 96 -8.68 -3.20 -15.23
N PRO A 97 -9.82 -2.51 -15.43
CA PRO A 97 -10.09 -1.78 -16.65
C PRO A 97 -9.01 -0.74 -16.96
N GLY A 98 -8.45 -0.78 -18.15
CA GLY A 98 -7.40 0.15 -18.59
C GLY A 98 -5.98 -0.30 -18.25
N SER A 99 -5.79 -1.38 -17.50
CA SER A 99 -4.48 -2.00 -17.33
C SER A 99 -4.11 -2.84 -18.54
N PRO A 100 -2.87 -2.73 -19.06
CA PRO A 100 -2.40 -3.56 -20.18
C PRO A 100 -2.09 -5.00 -19.77
N ASN A 101 -1.83 -5.25 -18.50
CA ASN A 101 -1.53 -6.57 -17.93
C ASN A 101 -2.31 -6.79 -16.62
N PRO A 102 -2.49 -8.06 -16.20
CA PRO A 102 -3.04 -8.37 -14.90
C PRO A 102 -2.22 -7.78 -13.74
N ILE A 103 -2.88 -7.62 -12.60
CA ILE A 103 -2.25 -7.21 -11.35
C ILE A 103 -2.42 -8.34 -10.33
N LEU A 104 -1.32 -8.76 -9.71
CA LEU A 104 -1.33 -9.65 -8.58
C LEU A 104 -1.61 -8.85 -7.31
N LEU A 105 -2.56 -9.27 -6.50
CA LEU A 105 -2.85 -8.69 -5.20
C LEU A 105 -2.46 -9.69 -4.12
N VAL A 106 -1.64 -9.26 -3.17
CA VAL A 106 -1.18 -10.10 -2.05
C VAL A 106 -1.72 -9.51 -0.76
N GLN A 107 -2.60 -10.26 -0.12
CA GLN A 107 -3.23 -9.95 1.14
C GLN A 107 -2.78 -10.95 2.20
N GLY A 108 -2.30 -10.48 3.35
CA GLY A 108 -1.91 -11.38 4.42
C GLY A 108 -1.74 -10.71 5.77
N ILE A 109 -1.34 -11.53 6.74
CA ILE A 109 -0.86 -11.06 8.04
C ILE A 109 0.67 -11.15 8.00
N GLU A 110 1.37 -10.24 8.62
CA GLU A 110 2.83 -10.33 8.74
C GLU A 110 3.22 -11.67 9.36
N PRO A 111 4.06 -12.50 8.69
CA PRO A 111 4.41 -13.82 9.20
C PRO A 111 5.20 -13.72 10.50
N ASN A 112 4.98 -14.64 11.44
CA ASN A 112 5.67 -14.64 12.74
C ASN A 112 7.06 -15.28 12.67
N MET A 113 7.33 -16.11 11.65
CA MET A 113 8.57 -16.88 11.56
C MET A 113 8.97 -17.19 10.12
N LYS A 114 10.22 -17.63 9.94
CA LYS A 114 10.79 -18.12 8.67
C LYS A 114 10.67 -17.12 7.52
N TRP A 115 10.85 -15.85 7.78
CA TRP A 115 10.64 -14.78 6.80
C TRP A 115 11.40 -14.99 5.48
N ARG A 116 12.64 -15.49 5.53
CA ARG A 116 13.40 -15.76 4.31
C ARG A 116 12.75 -16.84 3.43
N SER A 117 12.21 -17.91 4.04
CA SER A 117 11.50 -18.95 3.31
C SER A 117 10.16 -18.45 2.79
N TYR A 118 9.46 -17.64 3.59
CA TYR A 118 8.22 -17.00 3.22
C TYR A 118 8.38 -16.11 1.98
N VAL A 119 9.39 -15.23 2.02
CA VAL A 119 9.67 -14.33 0.89
C VAL A 119 10.12 -15.12 -0.34
N ALA A 120 10.93 -16.17 -0.17
CA ALA A 120 11.33 -17.01 -1.29
C ALA A 120 10.14 -17.68 -1.97
N GLU A 121 9.18 -18.24 -1.21
CA GLU A 121 7.97 -18.87 -1.74
C GLU A 121 7.05 -17.84 -2.42
N LEU A 122 6.89 -16.65 -1.83
CA LEU A 122 6.12 -15.57 -2.44
C LEU A 122 6.74 -15.09 -3.76
N LEU A 123 8.06 -14.93 -3.79
CA LEU A 123 8.77 -14.51 -4.99
C LEU A 123 8.84 -15.60 -6.07
N ASP A 124 8.76 -16.88 -5.72
CA ASP A 124 8.60 -17.97 -6.69
C ASP A 124 7.28 -17.80 -7.48
N ILE A 125 6.19 -17.40 -6.79
CA ILE A 125 4.92 -17.08 -7.44
C ILE A 125 5.07 -15.86 -8.37
N PHE A 126 5.79 -14.82 -7.93
CA PHE A 126 6.03 -13.64 -8.78
C PHE A 126 6.85 -13.96 -10.02
N ASP A 127 7.84 -14.85 -9.91
CA ASP A 127 8.61 -15.34 -11.05
C ASP A 127 7.74 -16.15 -12.02
N ASP A 128 6.85 -17.01 -11.53
CA ASP A 128 5.92 -17.82 -12.34
C ASP A 128 4.96 -16.93 -13.17
N TYR A 129 4.60 -15.75 -12.63
CA TYR A 129 3.77 -14.75 -13.33
C TYR A 129 4.59 -13.71 -14.08
N GLU A 130 5.93 -13.84 -14.15
CA GLU A 130 6.83 -12.88 -14.79
C GLU A 130 6.63 -11.44 -14.27
N THR A 131 6.38 -11.29 -12.98
CA THR A 131 6.13 -9.98 -12.35
C THR A 131 7.30 -9.03 -12.56
N SER A 132 7.00 -7.83 -13.07
CA SER A 132 8.03 -6.83 -13.41
C SER A 132 8.33 -5.85 -12.28
N LEU A 133 7.36 -5.64 -11.38
CA LEU A 133 7.45 -4.68 -10.28
C LEU A 133 6.61 -5.15 -9.10
N VAL A 134 7.16 -5.04 -7.89
CA VAL A 134 6.43 -5.21 -6.64
C VAL A 134 6.19 -3.85 -5.99
N ILE A 135 4.93 -3.54 -5.69
CA ILE A 135 4.50 -2.35 -4.95
C ILE A 135 3.98 -2.81 -3.59
N SER A 136 4.71 -2.52 -2.53
CA SER A 136 4.26 -2.83 -1.17
C SER A 136 3.62 -1.59 -0.53
N CYS A 137 2.41 -1.75 0.03
CA CYS A 137 1.75 -0.71 0.79
C CYS A 137 2.01 -0.90 2.28
N GLY A 138 2.33 0.17 2.98
CA GLY A 138 2.50 0.22 4.42
C GLY A 138 1.95 1.51 5.01
N ALA A 139 1.76 1.50 6.31
CA ALA A 139 1.35 2.67 7.07
C ALA A 139 2.10 2.72 8.39
N LEU A 140 2.50 3.91 8.81
CA LEU A 140 3.24 4.13 10.05
C LEU A 140 2.59 5.26 10.86
N LEU A 141 2.71 5.17 12.18
CA LEU A 141 2.26 6.25 13.07
C LEU A 141 3.25 7.42 12.99
N ALA A 142 2.70 8.62 12.81
CA ALA A 142 3.49 9.84 12.61
C ALA A 142 2.85 11.06 13.30
N ASP A 143 3.64 12.11 13.41
CA ASP A 143 3.21 13.43 13.85
C ASP A 143 2.55 14.18 12.67
N ALA A 144 1.42 13.65 12.21
CA ALA A 144 0.62 14.20 11.13
C ALA A 144 -0.76 14.63 11.64
N PRO A 145 -1.28 15.81 11.26
CA PRO A 145 -2.63 16.23 11.64
C PRO A 145 -3.66 15.53 10.76
N HIS A 146 -4.75 15.03 11.39
CA HIS A 146 -5.85 14.40 10.65
C HIS A 146 -6.63 15.39 9.76
N THR A 147 -6.50 16.67 10.01
CA THR A 147 -7.17 17.76 9.27
C THR A 147 -6.49 18.11 7.93
N ARG A 148 -5.30 17.58 7.66
CA ARG A 148 -4.55 17.78 6.40
C ARG A 148 -4.55 16.51 5.56
N PRO A 149 -4.21 16.60 4.26
CA PRO A 149 -3.98 15.41 3.43
C PRO A 149 -2.96 14.46 4.08
N VAL A 150 -3.21 13.15 3.97
CA VAL A 150 -2.29 12.14 4.51
C VAL A 150 -1.03 12.10 3.63
N PRO A 151 0.17 12.34 4.20
CA PRO A 151 1.40 12.22 3.44
C PRO A 151 1.65 10.76 3.04
N VAL A 152 2.00 10.54 1.77
CA VAL A 152 2.39 9.22 1.26
C VAL A 152 3.80 9.31 0.67
N THR A 153 4.75 8.67 1.35
CA THR A 153 6.13 8.58 0.87
C THR A 153 6.30 7.35 -0.01
N THR A 154 7.01 7.51 -1.13
CA THR A 154 7.40 6.41 -2.02
C THR A 154 8.88 6.14 -1.87
N VAL A 155 9.25 4.88 -1.66
CA VAL A 155 10.65 4.44 -1.47
C VAL A 155 10.95 3.35 -2.49
N ALA A 156 12.01 3.54 -3.28
CA ALA A 156 12.52 2.52 -4.19
C ALA A 156 13.54 1.61 -3.49
N SER A 157 13.61 0.35 -3.91
CA SER A 157 14.50 -0.66 -3.31
C SER A 157 15.98 -0.41 -3.59
N THR A 158 16.31 0.28 -4.69
CA THR A 158 17.69 0.58 -5.07
C THR A 158 17.86 2.05 -5.48
N PRO A 159 19.07 2.63 -5.31
CA PRO A 159 19.37 3.99 -5.77
C PRO A 159 19.12 4.16 -7.28
N GLU A 160 19.45 3.14 -8.07
CA GLU A 160 19.26 3.18 -9.52
C GLU A 160 17.78 3.25 -9.90
N LEU A 161 16.91 2.56 -9.16
CA LEU A 161 15.46 2.61 -9.35
C LEU A 161 14.89 3.96 -8.88
N SER A 162 15.43 4.53 -7.80
CA SER A 162 15.12 5.88 -7.33
C SER A 162 15.40 6.92 -8.42
N ASP A 163 16.59 6.85 -9.05
CA ASP A 163 17.00 7.76 -10.12
C ASP A 163 16.11 7.63 -11.38
N ILE A 164 15.72 6.38 -11.74
CA ILE A 164 14.88 6.12 -12.91
C ILE A 164 13.46 6.64 -12.71
N LEU A 165 12.91 6.48 -11.50
CA LEU A 165 11.53 6.83 -11.17
C LEU A 165 11.37 8.21 -10.53
N ASP A 166 12.48 8.93 -10.32
CA ASP A 166 12.53 10.25 -9.66
C ASP A 166 11.93 10.22 -8.24
N PHE A 167 12.33 9.20 -7.45
CA PHE A 167 11.96 9.05 -6.04
C PHE A 167 13.17 9.31 -5.15
N GLU A 168 12.92 9.80 -3.94
CA GLU A 168 13.98 9.95 -2.94
C GLU A 168 14.46 8.57 -2.45
N PRO A 169 15.79 8.33 -2.37
CA PRO A 169 16.30 7.10 -1.80
C PRO A 169 16.06 7.07 -0.29
N SER A 170 15.73 5.89 0.26
CA SER A 170 15.61 5.73 1.70
C SER A 170 16.98 5.78 2.37
N ALA A 171 17.09 6.59 3.42
CA ALA A 171 18.25 6.62 4.33
C ALA A 171 17.92 5.91 5.66
N TYR A 172 16.83 5.16 5.72
CA TYR A 172 16.40 4.50 6.95
C TYR A 172 17.33 3.33 7.32
N GLU A 173 17.82 3.37 8.54
CA GLU A 173 18.57 2.28 9.19
C GLU A 173 17.85 1.91 10.51
N GLY A 174 17.40 0.67 10.65
CA GLY A 174 16.70 0.23 11.85
C GLY A 174 15.98 -1.11 11.68
N PRO A 175 15.10 -1.48 12.66
CA PRO A 175 14.27 -2.67 12.55
C PRO A 175 13.39 -2.61 11.29
N THR A 176 13.27 -3.73 10.59
CA THR A 176 12.43 -3.83 9.39
C THR A 176 11.29 -4.81 9.61
N GLY A 177 10.20 -4.62 8.87
CA GLY A 177 9.11 -5.58 8.76
C GLY A 177 9.18 -6.41 7.48
N ILE A 178 8.14 -7.20 7.23
CA ILE A 178 8.10 -8.10 6.08
C ILE A 178 8.20 -7.35 4.74
N ILE A 179 7.71 -6.12 4.65
CA ILE A 179 7.82 -5.26 3.45
C ILE A 179 9.29 -5.06 3.05
N GLY A 180 10.15 -4.72 4.02
CA GLY A 180 11.58 -4.53 3.74
C GLY A 180 12.28 -5.82 3.32
N VAL A 181 11.88 -6.98 3.88
CA VAL A 181 12.44 -8.28 3.49
C VAL A 181 11.97 -8.71 2.10
N ILE A 182 10.73 -8.35 1.71
CA ILE A 182 10.24 -8.56 0.34
C ILE A 182 11.03 -7.70 -0.66
N GLN A 183 11.28 -6.42 -0.32
CA GLN A 183 12.08 -5.53 -1.18
C GLN A 183 13.52 -6.05 -1.38
N ASP A 184 14.15 -6.51 -0.30
CA ASP A 184 15.50 -7.10 -0.34
C ASP A 184 15.52 -8.37 -1.22
N GLY A 185 14.59 -9.30 -0.97
CA GLY A 185 14.47 -10.53 -1.75
C GLY A 185 14.11 -10.29 -3.23
N ALA A 186 13.27 -9.28 -3.54
CA ALA A 186 12.95 -8.89 -4.90
C ALA A 186 14.20 -8.36 -5.62
N THR A 187 15.01 -7.56 -4.94
CA THR A 187 16.29 -7.06 -5.45
C THR A 187 17.26 -8.19 -5.78
N ASP A 188 17.35 -9.22 -4.91
CA ASP A 188 18.18 -10.41 -5.15
C ASP A 188 17.75 -11.22 -6.40
N ARG A 189 16.50 -11.06 -6.85
CA ARG A 189 15.94 -11.71 -8.06
C ARG A 189 15.84 -10.77 -9.28
N ASP A 190 16.43 -9.58 -9.21
CA ASP A 190 16.34 -8.57 -10.27
C ASP A 190 14.88 -8.12 -10.55
N ILE A 191 13.95 -8.26 -9.58
CA ILE A 191 12.59 -7.73 -9.65
C ILE A 191 12.60 -6.31 -9.06
N ALA A 192 12.13 -5.32 -9.83
CA ALA A 192 11.98 -3.96 -9.32
C ALA A 192 10.99 -3.93 -8.14
N SER A 193 11.28 -3.15 -7.11
CA SER A 193 10.39 -3.03 -5.95
C SER A 193 10.35 -1.62 -5.39
N ILE A 194 9.15 -1.16 -5.06
CA ILE A 194 8.90 0.09 -4.35
C ILE A 194 7.97 -0.16 -3.16
N SER A 195 8.02 0.73 -2.18
CA SER A 195 7.03 0.75 -1.09
C SER A 195 6.39 2.13 -0.96
N LEU A 196 5.10 2.12 -0.64
CA LEU A 196 4.28 3.30 -0.35
C LEU A 196 3.99 3.32 1.15
N TRP A 197 4.27 4.43 1.81
CA TRP A 197 4.09 4.57 3.25
C TRP A 197 3.17 5.74 3.58
N ALA A 198 1.98 5.45 4.12
CA ALA A 198 1.06 6.46 4.62
C ALA A 198 1.42 6.86 6.05
N ALA A 199 1.50 8.16 6.31
CA ALA A 199 1.75 8.71 7.65
C ALA A 199 0.43 8.92 8.40
N ILE A 200 0.14 8.06 9.39
CA ILE A 200 -1.11 8.04 10.14
C ILE A 200 -0.95 8.77 11.48
N PRO A 201 -1.89 9.65 11.85
CA PRO A 201 -1.83 10.34 13.14
C PRO A 201 -1.74 9.37 14.32
N HIS A 202 -0.70 9.48 15.15
CA HIS A 202 -0.50 8.55 16.26
C HIS A 202 -1.57 8.67 17.36
N TYR A 203 -2.25 9.82 17.47
CA TYR A 203 -3.32 10.05 18.45
C TYR A 203 -4.67 9.45 18.02
N VAL A 204 -4.78 8.93 16.79
CA VAL A 204 -5.98 8.25 16.26
C VAL A 204 -5.56 6.96 15.54
N SER A 205 -4.92 6.05 16.27
CA SER A 205 -4.35 4.82 15.72
C SER A 205 -5.34 3.64 15.64
N SER A 206 -6.57 3.81 16.13
CA SER A 206 -7.58 2.74 16.08
C SER A 206 -8.04 2.47 14.65
N PRO A 207 -8.08 1.20 14.19
CA PRO A 207 -8.59 0.87 12.88
C PRO A 207 -10.12 0.95 12.81
N PRO A 208 -10.68 1.15 11.58
CA PRO A 208 -9.96 1.42 10.34
C PRO A 208 -9.57 2.89 10.16
N ASN A 209 -8.61 3.18 9.26
CA ASN A 209 -8.31 4.54 8.83
C ASN A 209 -8.58 4.72 7.31
N PRO A 210 -9.84 4.96 6.93
CA PRO A 210 -10.22 5.08 5.51
C PRO A 210 -9.60 6.29 4.82
N LYS A 211 -9.22 7.34 5.56
CA LYS A 211 -8.54 8.50 4.99
C LYS A 211 -7.13 8.16 4.51
N GLY A 212 -6.40 7.35 5.28
CA GLY A 212 -5.10 6.84 4.89
C GLY A 212 -5.19 5.85 3.72
N THR A 213 -6.18 4.96 3.74
CA THR A 213 -6.48 4.04 2.63
C THR A 213 -6.75 4.79 1.34
N LEU A 214 -7.60 5.82 1.37
CA LEU A 214 -7.88 6.67 0.22
C LEU A 214 -6.62 7.37 -0.32
N ALA A 215 -5.74 7.83 0.56
CA ALA A 215 -4.48 8.47 0.14
C ALA A 215 -3.54 7.48 -0.57
N LEU A 216 -3.41 6.24 -0.08
CA LEU A 216 -2.63 5.19 -0.75
C LEU A 216 -3.24 4.81 -2.10
N ILE A 217 -4.57 4.65 -2.19
CA ILE A 217 -5.27 4.36 -3.46
C ILE A 217 -5.04 5.49 -4.47
N SER A 218 -5.17 6.75 -4.05
CA SER A 218 -4.90 7.90 -4.92
C SER A 218 -3.45 7.89 -5.43
N LYS A 219 -2.49 7.47 -4.58
CA LYS A 219 -1.09 7.32 -5.00
C LYS A 219 -0.91 6.18 -6.00
N LEU A 220 -1.60 5.05 -5.83
CA LEU A 220 -1.60 3.93 -6.78
C LEU A 220 -2.20 4.34 -8.13
N GLU A 221 -3.31 5.10 -8.14
CA GLU A 221 -3.88 5.65 -9.39
C GLU A 221 -2.86 6.47 -10.16
N ASP A 222 -2.14 7.38 -9.47
CA ASP A 222 -1.11 8.21 -10.09
C ASP A 222 0.05 7.38 -10.66
N LEU A 223 0.49 6.37 -9.91
CA LEU A 223 1.63 5.54 -10.29
C LEU A 223 1.33 4.60 -11.46
N LEU A 224 0.14 4.00 -11.44
CA LEU A 224 -0.28 3.01 -12.44
C LEU A 224 -0.95 3.67 -13.66
N ASP A 225 -1.36 4.94 -13.55
CA ASP A 225 -2.16 5.67 -14.55
C ASP A 225 -3.47 4.92 -14.92
N ILE A 226 -4.10 4.31 -13.93
CA ILE A 226 -5.40 3.66 -14.02
C ILE A 226 -6.37 4.30 -13.03
N SER A 227 -7.66 4.26 -13.35
CA SER A 227 -8.70 4.74 -12.41
C SER A 227 -9.18 3.59 -11.56
N ILE A 228 -9.21 3.79 -10.25
CA ILE A 228 -9.69 2.83 -9.25
C ILE A 228 -11.06 3.29 -8.77
N PRO A 229 -12.14 2.46 -8.88
CA PRO A 229 -13.42 2.80 -8.27
C PRO A 229 -13.24 3.00 -6.75
N LEU A 230 -13.87 4.01 -6.19
CA LEU A 230 -13.73 4.36 -4.78
C LEU A 230 -14.93 3.95 -3.93
N ASP A 231 -16.06 3.62 -4.57
CA ASP A 231 -17.34 3.25 -3.94
C ASP A 231 -17.64 4.15 -2.72
N ASP A 232 -17.88 3.60 -1.55
CA ASP A 232 -18.19 4.35 -0.33
C ASP A 232 -16.96 4.95 0.39
N LEU A 233 -15.74 4.64 -0.04
CA LEU A 233 -14.50 5.01 0.66
C LEU A 233 -14.33 6.51 0.86
N VAL A 234 -14.81 7.34 -0.07
CA VAL A 234 -14.76 8.81 0.06
C VAL A 234 -15.66 9.28 1.20
N ASP A 235 -16.86 8.72 1.31
CA ASP A 235 -17.80 9.07 2.37
C ASP A 235 -17.35 8.52 3.73
N GLU A 236 -16.77 7.31 3.75
CA GLU A 236 -16.14 6.73 4.94
C GLU A 236 -14.96 7.58 5.43
N SER A 237 -14.10 8.03 4.52
CA SER A 237 -12.97 8.92 4.84
C SER A 237 -13.43 10.23 5.46
N ARG A 238 -14.54 10.82 4.95
CA ARG A 238 -15.13 12.04 5.49
C ARG A 238 -15.74 11.79 6.87
N ALA A 239 -16.54 10.74 7.02
CA ALA A 239 -17.14 10.38 8.30
C ALA A 239 -16.11 10.09 9.38
N TRP A 240 -15.00 9.44 9.01
CA TRP A 240 -13.86 9.21 9.91
C TRP A 240 -13.24 10.54 10.36
N GLN A 241 -12.99 11.46 9.42
CA GLN A 241 -12.43 12.78 9.76
C GLN A 241 -13.34 13.56 10.69
N ASP A 242 -14.65 13.63 10.38
CA ASP A 242 -15.64 14.33 11.20
C ASP A 242 -15.67 13.74 12.63
N GLY A 243 -15.62 12.41 12.77
CA GLY A 243 -15.55 11.75 14.08
C GLY A 243 -14.26 12.05 14.86
N VAL A 244 -13.12 12.18 14.17
CA VAL A 244 -11.86 12.57 14.81
C VAL A 244 -11.86 14.04 15.20
N ASP A 245 -12.46 14.91 14.38
CA ASP A 245 -12.67 16.35 14.71
C ASP A 245 -13.49 16.51 16.00
N GLU A 246 -14.58 15.71 16.15
CA GLU A 246 -15.38 15.71 17.38
C GLU A 246 -14.57 15.26 18.59
N LEU A 247 -13.84 14.14 18.49
CA LEU A 247 -12.99 13.63 19.59
C LEU A 247 -11.89 14.63 19.96
N ALA A 248 -11.26 15.26 18.99
CA ALA A 248 -10.22 16.27 19.23
C ALA A 248 -10.78 17.54 19.90
N ALA A 249 -12.04 17.90 19.62
CA ALA A 249 -12.71 19.04 20.23
C ALA A 249 -13.12 18.80 21.71
N GLU A 250 -13.28 17.55 22.11
CA GLU A 250 -13.61 17.17 23.50
C GLU A 250 -12.39 17.20 24.44
N ASP A 251 -11.16 17.17 23.89
CA ASP A 251 -9.91 17.16 24.65
C ASP A 251 -9.01 18.36 24.26
N GLU A 252 -8.84 19.30 25.21
CA GLU A 252 -8.07 20.53 24.99
C GLU A 252 -6.59 20.24 24.67
N GLU A 253 -5.98 19.19 25.26
CA GLU A 253 -4.59 18.83 24.99
C GLU A 253 -4.43 18.29 23.56
N ILE A 254 -5.37 17.49 23.09
CA ILE A 254 -5.39 16.97 21.71
C ILE A 254 -5.62 18.12 20.74
N SER A 255 -6.57 19.02 21.01
CA SER A 255 -6.87 20.18 20.18
C SER A 255 -5.66 21.10 20.00
N GLU A 256 -4.96 21.42 21.10
CA GLU A 256 -3.71 22.20 21.04
C GLU A 256 -2.61 21.45 20.29
N TYR A 257 -2.52 20.14 20.45
CA TYR A 257 -1.54 19.33 19.75
C TYR A 257 -1.79 19.33 18.24
N VAL A 258 -3.02 19.10 17.80
CA VAL A 258 -3.41 19.18 16.38
C VAL A 258 -3.08 20.55 15.80
N THR A 259 -3.40 21.64 16.50
CA THR A 259 -3.09 23.01 16.05
C THR A 259 -1.57 23.22 15.84
N ARG A 260 -0.72 22.66 16.73
CA ARG A 260 0.73 22.71 16.54
C ARG A 260 1.21 21.92 15.32
N LEU A 261 0.64 20.71 15.10
CA LEU A 261 0.97 19.91 13.92
C LEU A 261 0.58 20.62 12.63
N GLU A 262 -0.64 21.20 12.57
CA GLU A 262 -1.10 22.01 11.42
C GLU A 262 -0.13 23.15 11.10
N SER A 263 0.25 23.90 12.12
CA SER A 263 1.19 25.02 11.95
C SER A 263 2.54 24.56 11.41
N THR A 264 3.00 23.37 11.76
CA THR A 264 4.26 22.80 11.28
C THR A 264 4.14 22.37 9.81
N VAL A 265 3.07 21.69 9.45
CA VAL A 265 2.80 21.26 8.06
C VAL A 265 2.62 22.47 7.16
N ASP A 266 1.77 23.43 7.55
CA ASP A 266 1.50 24.64 6.76
C ASP A 266 2.76 25.50 6.55
N ALA A 267 3.70 25.48 7.51
CA ALA A 267 4.99 26.16 7.37
C ALA A 267 5.96 25.45 6.42
N SER A 268 5.90 24.11 6.32
CA SER A 268 6.73 23.32 5.39
C SER A 268 6.18 23.32 3.96
N ASP A 269 4.86 23.41 3.79
CA ASP A 269 4.19 23.40 2.47
C ASP A 269 4.21 24.76 1.74
N LEU A 270 4.66 25.83 2.40
CA LEU A 270 4.73 27.17 1.81
C LEU A 270 5.56 27.31 0.50
N PRO A 271 6.56 26.46 0.18
CA PRO A 271 7.21 26.46 -1.13
C PRO A 271 6.52 25.61 -2.20
N GLU A 272 5.68 24.63 -1.84
CA GLU A 272 5.15 23.59 -2.72
C GLU A 272 3.62 23.58 -2.92
N ALA A 273 2.88 24.56 -2.45
CA ALA A 273 1.52 24.83 -2.93
C ALA A 273 1.59 25.30 -4.39
N SER A 274 2.31 24.54 -5.21
CA SER A 274 2.51 24.83 -6.62
C SER A 274 1.20 24.53 -7.36
N GLY A 275 0.90 25.36 -8.36
CA GLY A 275 -0.23 25.16 -9.26
C GLY A 275 -0.26 23.74 -9.89
N GLU A 276 0.84 22.97 -9.82
CA GLU A 276 0.98 21.61 -10.29
C GLU A 276 0.26 20.57 -9.39
N ALA A 277 0.25 20.74 -8.06
CA ALA A 277 -0.51 19.87 -7.16
C ALA A 277 -2.01 20.07 -7.37
N ILE A 278 -2.45 21.33 -7.49
CA ILE A 278 -3.84 21.68 -7.78
C ILE A 278 -4.26 21.18 -9.17
N ALA A 279 -3.37 21.29 -10.17
CA ALA A 279 -3.62 20.81 -11.52
C ALA A 279 -3.78 19.29 -11.58
N ARG A 280 -2.94 18.53 -10.86
CA ARG A 280 -3.04 17.05 -10.75
C ARG A 280 -4.34 16.59 -10.09
N GLU A 281 -4.79 17.28 -9.04
CA GLU A 281 -6.08 16.97 -8.38
C GLU A 281 -7.26 17.26 -9.33
N PHE A 282 -7.19 18.36 -10.07
CA PHE A 282 -8.21 18.73 -11.04
C PHE A 282 -8.24 17.77 -12.24
N GLU A 283 -7.10 17.31 -12.73
CA GLU A 283 -7.01 16.29 -13.78
C GLU A 283 -7.60 14.94 -13.33
N ARG A 284 -7.34 14.50 -12.08
CA ARG A 284 -7.96 13.31 -11.50
C ARG A 284 -9.48 13.43 -11.46
N TYR A 285 -9.98 14.54 -10.97
CA TYR A 285 -11.41 14.82 -10.93
C TYR A 285 -12.05 14.77 -12.32
N LEU A 286 -11.40 15.35 -13.34
CA LEU A 286 -11.90 15.32 -14.72
C LEU A 286 -11.84 13.92 -15.35
N LYS A 287 -10.80 13.12 -15.08
CA LYS A 287 -10.68 11.74 -15.57
C LYS A 287 -11.78 10.83 -15.02
N ARG A 288 -12.17 11.00 -13.76
CA ARG A 288 -13.29 10.25 -13.15
C ARG A 288 -14.62 10.63 -13.78
N ARG A 289 -14.87 11.92 -13.99
CA ARG A 289 -16.14 12.45 -14.53
C ARG A 289 -16.39 12.19 -16.03
N THR A 290 -15.38 11.87 -16.80
CA THR A 290 -15.49 11.55 -18.25
C THR A 290 -15.75 10.06 -18.51
N ARG A 291 -15.83 9.21 -17.48
CA ARG A 291 -16.11 7.78 -17.58
C ARG A 291 -17.52 7.36 -17.13
N ASP A 292 -18.28 8.26 -16.52
CA ASP A 292 -19.73 8.15 -16.30
C ASP A 292 -20.50 8.72 -17.52
#